data_606f473d93c80860d728e50ec6adfa1b
#
_entry.id   606f473d93c80860d728e50ec6adfa1b
#
_cell.length_a   1.000
_cell.length_b   1.000
_cell.length_c   1.000
_cell.angle_alpha   90.00
_cell.angle_beta   90.00
_cell.angle_gamma   90.00
#
_symmetry.space_group_name_H-M   'P 1'
#
loop_
_entity.id
_entity.type
_entity.pdbx_description
1 polymer ?
#
loop_
_entity_poly.entity_id
_entity_poly.type
_entity_poly.pdbx_seq_one_letter_code
_entity_poly.pdbx_strand_id
1 'polypeptide(L)'
;VAGMMRPASAVCQANPGLNRDLLLAGCLFHDCGKLWENCYPKEDFTMPYSEAGELLGHIPLGIELVNNLWKRIMSLPEADSWKTLDPPSPDVRMHLLHLIASHHGELAFGSPVFPKTPEAVALHYIDNLDAKLEMFRGAYETGEALAPRVFQRKAPLPANVVLPLPSVLPLEPDGEDALP
;
A
#
# COMPACT_ATOMS: atom_id res chain seq x y z
N VAL A 1 -2.91 2.06 3.82
CA VAL A 1 -3.80 0.93 3.42
C VAL A 1 -5.09 1.46 2.78
N ALA A 2 -5.87 2.34 3.45
CA ALA A 2 -7.14 2.83 2.89
C ALA A 2 -6.94 3.57 1.55
N GLY A 3 -5.89 4.38 1.41
CA GLY A 3 -5.52 5.09 0.19
C GLY A 3 -5.17 4.17 -0.98
N MET A 4 -4.70 2.95 -0.70
CA MET A 4 -4.29 1.98 -1.73
C MET A 4 -5.45 1.16 -2.31
N MET A 5 -6.55 0.95 -1.56
CA MET A 5 -7.65 0.06 -1.97
C MET A 5 -8.38 0.53 -3.23
N ARG A 6 -8.61 1.84 -3.36
CA ARG A 6 -9.26 2.41 -4.55
C ARG A 6 -8.38 2.34 -5.78
N PRO A 7 -7.10 2.79 -5.74
CA PRO A 7 -6.16 2.59 -6.84
C PRO A 7 -6.02 1.12 -7.25
N ALA A 8 -5.89 0.19 -6.30
CA ALA A 8 -5.80 -1.24 -6.58
C ALA A 8 -7.03 -1.76 -7.34
N SER A 9 -8.24 -1.36 -6.90
CA SER A 9 -9.47 -1.73 -7.61
C SER A 9 -9.52 -1.15 -9.02
N ALA A 10 -9.11 0.11 -9.22
CA ALA A 10 -9.07 0.76 -10.54
C ALA A 10 -8.04 0.09 -11.47
N VAL A 11 -6.87 -0.28 -10.94
CA VAL A 11 -5.84 -1.01 -11.70
C VAL A 11 -6.37 -2.36 -12.15
N CYS A 12 -7.08 -3.10 -11.29
CA CYS A 12 -7.71 -4.38 -11.67
C CYS A 12 -8.81 -4.20 -12.73
N GLN A 13 -9.60 -3.13 -12.66
CA GLN A 13 -10.60 -2.84 -13.70
C GLN A 13 -9.95 -2.56 -15.06
N ALA A 14 -8.82 -1.85 -15.07
CA ALA A 14 -8.07 -1.58 -16.29
C ALA A 14 -7.28 -2.79 -16.79
N ASN A 15 -6.98 -3.77 -15.92
CA ASN A 15 -6.16 -4.95 -16.20
C ASN A 15 -6.87 -6.23 -15.71
N PRO A 16 -7.84 -6.77 -16.47
CA PRO A 16 -8.66 -7.91 -16.03
C PRO A 16 -7.90 -9.22 -15.78
N GLY A 17 -6.64 -9.30 -16.21
CA GLY A 17 -5.76 -10.45 -15.93
C GLY A 17 -5.19 -10.48 -14.51
N LEU A 18 -5.36 -9.42 -13.71
CA LEU A 18 -4.92 -9.40 -12.33
C LEU A 18 -5.92 -10.12 -11.41
N ASN A 19 -5.40 -10.88 -10.47
CA ASN A 19 -6.20 -11.41 -9.37
C ASN A 19 -6.51 -10.28 -8.39
N ARG A 20 -7.73 -9.72 -8.50
CA ARG A 20 -8.17 -8.57 -7.70
C ARG A 20 -8.15 -8.85 -6.21
N ASP A 21 -8.62 -10.02 -5.79
CA ASP A 21 -8.74 -10.35 -4.37
C ASP A 21 -7.37 -10.55 -3.73
N LEU A 22 -6.44 -11.15 -4.46
CA LEU A 22 -5.05 -11.29 -4.04
C LEU A 22 -4.37 -9.92 -3.92
N LEU A 23 -4.56 -9.02 -4.89
CA LEU A 23 -3.98 -7.67 -4.83
C LEU A 23 -4.55 -6.87 -3.65
N LEU A 24 -5.86 -6.93 -3.41
CA LEU A 24 -6.48 -6.25 -2.27
C LEU A 24 -6.00 -6.83 -0.93
N ALA A 25 -5.85 -8.15 -0.83
CA ALA A 25 -5.24 -8.79 0.33
C ALA A 25 -3.78 -8.33 0.51
N GLY A 26 -3.01 -8.22 -0.58
CA GLY A 26 -1.67 -7.64 -0.57
C GLY A 26 -1.67 -6.21 -0.01
N CYS A 27 -2.56 -5.34 -0.50
CA CYS A 27 -2.71 -3.98 0.02
C CYS A 27 -3.04 -3.95 1.53
N LEU A 28 -3.83 -4.91 2.02
CA LEU A 28 -4.17 -5.00 3.44
C LEU A 28 -3.00 -5.46 4.30
N PHE A 29 -2.22 -6.42 3.84
CA PHE A 29 -1.27 -7.15 4.67
C PHE A 29 0.21 -6.79 4.44
N HIS A 30 0.59 -6.06 3.37
CA HIS A 30 2.01 -5.81 3.04
C HIS A 30 2.80 -5.24 4.22
N ASP A 31 2.20 -4.34 4.97
CA ASP A 31 2.78 -3.60 6.08
C ASP A 31 2.35 -4.10 7.47
N CYS A 32 1.65 -5.23 7.57
CA CYS A 32 1.11 -5.72 8.84
C CYS A 32 2.19 -6.03 9.90
N GLY A 33 3.42 -6.30 9.48
CA GLY A 33 4.55 -6.49 10.38
C GLY A 33 4.94 -5.24 11.17
N LYS A 34 4.54 -4.04 10.72
CA LYS A 34 4.75 -2.78 11.46
C LYS A 34 4.06 -2.77 12.82
N LEU A 35 3.07 -3.64 13.04
CA LEU A 35 2.45 -3.83 14.36
C LEU A 35 3.45 -4.30 15.42
N TRP A 36 4.53 -4.96 15.03
CA TRP A 36 5.60 -5.41 15.93
C TRP A 36 6.93 -4.72 15.67
N GLU A 37 7.14 -4.19 14.47
CA GLU A 37 8.32 -3.39 14.15
C GLU A 37 8.38 -2.14 15.01
N ASN A 38 7.25 -1.47 15.23
CA ASN A 38 7.17 -0.21 15.96
C ASN A 38 6.66 -0.40 17.39
N CYS A 39 7.23 0.38 18.31
CA CYS A 39 6.63 0.62 19.62
C CYS A 39 5.59 1.74 19.49
N TYR A 40 4.51 1.64 20.26
CA TYR A 40 3.42 2.63 20.27
C TYR A 40 3.26 3.19 21.70
N PRO A 41 4.16 4.10 22.14
CA PRO A 41 4.07 4.70 23.46
C PRO A 41 2.79 5.53 23.57
N LYS A 42 2.14 5.49 24.74
CA LYS A 42 0.86 6.18 24.97
C LYS A 42 1.01 7.69 25.10
N GLU A 43 2.21 8.17 25.39
CA GLU A 43 2.50 9.54 25.79
C GLU A 43 3.14 10.37 24.67
N ASP A 44 3.44 9.76 23.53
CA ASP A 44 4.21 10.38 22.46
C ASP A 44 3.71 9.88 21.10
N PHE A 45 3.85 10.70 20.07
CA PHE A 45 3.59 10.34 18.67
C PHE A 45 4.83 9.75 17.97
N THR A 46 5.93 9.53 18.70
CA THR A 46 7.08 8.82 18.19
C THR A 46 6.75 7.32 18.09
N MET A 47 7.25 6.68 17.06
CA MET A 47 7.12 5.24 16.84
C MET A 47 8.52 4.64 16.68
N PRO A 48 9.32 4.55 17.79
CA PRO A 48 10.63 3.94 17.72
C PRO A 48 10.51 2.46 17.39
N TYR A 49 11.55 1.89 16.81
CA TYR A 49 11.58 0.47 16.52
C TYR A 49 11.66 -0.34 17.81
N SER A 50 10.98 -1.47 17.83
CA SER A 50 11.16 -2.52 18.82
C SER A 50 12.48 -3.26 18.55
N GLU A 51 12.94 -4.08 19.53
CA GLU A 51 14.09 -4.95 19.29
C GLU A 51 13.86 -5.90 18.11
N ALA A 52 12.66 -6.45 17.95
CA ALA A 52 12.31 -7.27 16.81
C ALA A 52 12.31 -6.47 15.51
N GLY A 53 11.87 -5.22 15.56
CA GLY A 53 11.93 -4.29 14.42
C GLY A 53 13.35 -4.02 13.95
N GLU A 54 14.26 -3.73 14.88
CA GLU A 54 15.67 -3.49 14.59
C GLU A 54 16.39 -4.73 14.02
N LEU A 55 16.06 -5.92 14.54
CA LEU A 55 16.71 -7.16 14.12
C LEU A 55 16.16 -7.75 12.82
N LEU A 56 14.86 -7.60 12.56
CA LEU A 56 14.17 -8.31 11.48
C LEU A 56 13.49 -7.36 10.47
N GLY A 57 13.00 -6.21 10.92
CA GLY A 57 12.14 -5.35 10.11
C GLY A 57 10.74 -5.93 9.90
N HIS A 58 9.83 -5.10 9.34
CA HIS A 58 8.40 -5.47 9.21
C HIS A 58 8.12 -6.57 8.18
N ILE A 59 8.94 -6.72 7.13
CA ILE A 59 8.67 -7.72 6.08
C ILE A 59 8.73 -9.15 6.64
N PRO A 60 9.81 -9.62 7.27
CA PRO A 60 9.84 -10.94 7.91
C PRO A 60 8.76 -11.12 8.97
N LEU A 61 8.54 -10.12 9.82
CA LEU A 61 7.49 -10.15 10.85
C LEU A 61 6.09 -10.29 10.24
N GLY A 62 5.82 -9.58 9.14
CA GLY A 62 4.56 -9.67 8.40
C GLY A 62 4.36 -11.03 7.73
N ILE A 63 5.42 -11.59 7.13
CA ILE A 63 5.40 -12.94 6.55
C ILE A 63 5.07 -13.98 7.63
N GLU A 64 5.71 -13.90 8.79
CA GLU A 64 5.44 -14.81 9.91
C GLU A 64 3.99 -14.71 10.37
N LEU A 65 3.49 -13.50 10.60
CA LEU A 65 2.10 -13.27 10.98
C LEU A 65 1.12 -13.88 10.01
N VAL A 66 1.20 -13.48 8.73
CA VAL A 66 0.24 -13.90 7.72
C VAL A 66 0.30 -15.41 7.51
N ASN A 67 1.50 -16.00 7.53
CA ASN A 67 1.66 -17.43 7.43
C ASN A 67 1.00 -18.17 8.62
N ASN A 68 1.14 -17.67 9.82
CA ASN A 68 0.54 -18.26 11.02
C ASN A 68 -1.00 -18.10 11.03
N LEU A 69 -1.50 -16.92 10.64
CA LEU A 69 -2.94 -16.70 10.48
C LEU A 69 -3.53 -17.61 9.41
N TRP A 70 -2.86 -17.75 8.25
CA TRP A 70 -3.31 -18.66 7.21
C TRP A 70 -3.45 -20.10 7.70
N LYS A 71 -2.40 -20.63 8.35
CA LYS A 71 -2.42 -21.98 8.92
C LYS A 71 -3.54 -22.17 9.94
N ARG A 72 -3.75 -21.17 10.80
CA ARG A 72 -4.82 -21.19 11.79
C ARG A 72 -6.20 -21.20 11.13
N ILE A 73 -6.45 -20.33 10.16
CA ILE A 73 -7.72 -20.28 9.42
C ILE A 73 -7.97 -21.62 8.71
N MET A 74 -6.97 -22.16 8.01
CA MET A 74 -7.11 -23.43 7.28
C MET A 74 -7.25 -24.66 8.18
N SER A 75 -7.05 -24.51 9.50
CA SER A 75 -7.34 -25.58 10.48
C SER A 75 -8.77 -25.52 11.03
N LEU A 76 -9.54 -24.49 10.71
CA LEU A 76 -10.92 -24.33 11.15
C LEU A 76 -11.87 -25.14 10.24
N PRO A 77 -12.92 -25.76 10.81
CA PRO A 77 -13.92 -26.47 10.00
C PRO A 77 -14.61 -25.60 8.96
N GLU A 78 -14.78 -24.32 9.24
CA GLU A 78 -15.39 -23.33 8.34
C GLU A 78 -14.58 -23.14 7.04
N ALA A 79 -13.28 -23.43 7.09
CA ALA A 79 -12.41 -23.34 5.93
C ALA A 79 -12.36 -24.62 5.08
N ASP A 80 -13.09 -25.71 5.45
CA ASP A 80 -13.02 -26.97 4.70
C ASP A 80 -13.47 -26.79 3.25
N SER A 81 -14.49 -25.98 2.99
CA SER A 81 -14.94 -25.67 1.62
C SER A 81 -13.88 -24.91 0.80
N TRP A 82 -12.96 -24.21 1.43
CA TRP A 82 -11.90 -23.43 0.74
C TRP A 82 -10.75 -24.32 0.28
N LYS A 83 -10.63 -25.53 0.84
CA LYS A 83 -9.56 -26.48 0.49
C LYS A 83 -9.72 -27.06 -0.92
N THR A 84 -10.92 -26.96 -1.47
CA THR A 84 -11.28 -27.50 -2.81
C THR A 84 -11.45 -26.42 -3.86
N LEU A 85 -11.17 -25.15 -3.53
CA LEU A 85 -11.28 -24.04 -4.48
C LEU A 85 -10.09 -24.01 -5.45
N ASP A 86 -10.33 -23.40 -6.60
CA ASP A 86 -9.32 -23.08 -7.60
C ASP A 86 -9.15 -21.55 -7.66
N PRO A 87 -7.92 -21.03 -7.59
CA PRO A 87 -6.64 -21.74 -7.43
C PRO A 87 -6.49 -22.39 -6.04
N PRO A 88 -5.63 -23.41 -5.92
CA PRO A 88 -5.41 -24.13 -4.67
C PRO A 88 -4.94 -23.22 -3.55
N SER A 89 -5.47 -23.40 -2.35
CA SER A 89 -5.14 -22.61 -1.17
C SER A 89 -3.63 -22.47 -0.89
N PRO A 90 -2.77 -23.50 -1.03
CA PRO A 90 -1.33 -23.35 -0.86
C PRO A 90 -0.70 -22.36 -1.85
N ASP A 91 -1.19 -22.31 -3.08
CA ASP A 91 -0.68 -21.40 -4.11
C ASP A 91 -1.09 -19.97 -3.81
N VAL A 92 -2.35 -19.74 -3.43
CA VAL A 92 -2.83 -18.42 -2.99
C VAL A 92 -2.01 -17.91 -1.80
N ARG A 93 -1.75 -18.77 -0.81
CA ARG A 93 -0.90 -18.43 0.32
C ARG A 93 0.50 -18.02 -0.12
N MET A 94 1.13 -18.81 -1.00
CA MET A 94 2.49 -18.53 -1.48
C MET A 94 2.56 -17.21 -2.22
N HIS A 95 1.57 -16.92 -3.05
CA HIS A 95 1.49 -15.64 -3.77
C HIS A 95 1.25 -14.46 -2.81
N LEU A 96 0.39 -14.60 -1.80
CA LEU A 96 0.19 -13.55 -0.80
C LEU A 96 1.47 -13.27 0.00
N LEU A 97 2.19 -14.31 0.43
CA LEU A 97 3.48 -14.14 1.10
C LEU A 97 4.52 -13.49 0.17
N HIS A 98 4.49 -13.81 -1.13
CA HIS A 98 5.35 -13.16 -2.12
C HIS A 98 5.02 -11.66 -2.26
N LEU A 99 3.77 -11.27 -2.26
CA LEU A 99 3.37 -9.85 -2.27
C LEU A 99 3.99 -9.11 -1.07
N ILE A 100 3.89 -9.70 0.12
CA ILE A 100 4.50 -9.12 1.34
C ILE A 100 6.03 -9.06 1.23
N ALA A 101 6.66 -10.14 0.75
CA ALA A 101 8.12 -10.21 0.62
C ALA A 101 8.70 -9.22 -0.40
N SER A 102 7.92 -8.81 -1.40
CA SER A 102 8.42 -8.05 -2.55
C SER A 102 7.86 -6.63 -2.68
N HIS A 103 7.01 -6.16 -1.73
CA HIS A 103 6.30 -4.89 -1.91
C HIS A 103 7.22 -3.67 -1.98
N HIS A 104 8.41 -3.68 -1.38
CA HIS A 104 9.38 -2.61 -1.56
C HIS A 104 9.99 -2.56 -2.99
N GLY A 105 9.82 -3.61 -3.80
CA GLY A 105 10.17 -3.67 -5.22
C GLY A 105 11.63 -3.94 -5.51
N GLU A 106 12.55 -3.33 -4.80
CA GLU A 106 13.99 -3.41 -5.04
C GLU A 106 14.75 -3.87 -3.79
N LEU A 107 15.84 -4.63 -3.99
CA LEU A 107 16.71 -5.06 -2.89
C LEU A 107 17.32 -3.87 -2.16
N ALA A 108 17.62 -2.79 -2.88
CA ALA A 108 18.16 -1.54 -2.32
C ALA A 108 17.18 -0.85 -1.36
N PHE A 109 15.88 -1.14 -1.48
CA PHE A 109 14.85 -0.64 -0.57
C PHE A 109 14.47 -1.62 0.53
N GLY A 110 15.27 -2.68 0.71
CA GLY A 110 15.07 -3.67 1.74
C GLY A 110 14.08 -4.79 1.36
N SER A 111 13.69 -4.90 0.10
CA SER A 111 12.89 -6.04 -0.37
C SER A 111 13.74 -7.31 -0.38
N PRO A 112 13.35 -8.40 0.31
CA PRO A 112 14.09 -9.67 0.25
C PRO A 112 14.17 -10.26 -1.16
N VAL A 113 13.17 -10.02 -1.99
CA VAL A 113 13.07 -10.50 -3.37
C VAL A 113 12.43 -9.44 -4.28
N PHE A 114 12.70 -9.51 -5.59
CA PHE A 114 11.98 -8.70 -6.57
C PHE A 114 10.54 -9.18 -6.76
N PRO A 115 9.59 -8.27 -7.12
CA PRO A 115 8.25 -8.65 -7.57
C PRO A 115 8.32 -9.57 -8.80
N LYS A 116 7.66 -10.73 -8.73
CA LYS A 116 7.70 -11.76 -9.79
C LYS A 116 6.32 -12.10 -10.34
N THR A 117 5.27 -11.44 -9.85
CA THR A 117 3.91 -11.60 -10.37
C THR A 117 3.33 -10.23 -10.73
N PRO A 118 2.36 -10.16 -11.64
CA PRO A 118 1.71 -8.91 -12.00
C PRO A 118 1.11 -8.18 -10.79
N GLU A 119 0.51 -8.92 -9.86
CA GLU A 119 -0.06 -8.36 -8.62
C GLU A 119 1.02 -7.78 -7.70
N ALA A 120 2.20 -8.44 -7.61
CA ALA A 120 3.31 -7.95 -6.80
C ALA A 120 3.89 -6.65 -7.38
N VAL A 121 4.01 -6.56 -8.71
CA VAL A 121 4.40 -5.33 -9.40
C VAL A 121 3.35 -4.23 -9.17
N ALA A 122 2.07 -4.55 -9.33
CA ALA A 122 0.99 -3.60 -9.10
C ALA A 122 0.99 -3.08 -7.66
N LEU A 123 1.13 -3.98 -6.67
CA LEU A 123 1.20 -3.61 -5.25
C LEU A 123 2.35 -2.64 -4.99
N HIS A 124 3.56 -2.95 -5.45
CA HIS A 124 4.74 -2.10 -5.29
C HIS A 124 4.50 -0.67 -5.79
N TYR A 125 3.98 -0.53 -7.02
CA TYR A 125 3.74 0.80 -7.59
C TYR A 125 2.58 1.54 -6.93
N ILE A 126 1.53 0.85 -6.49
CA ILE A 126 0.41 1.47 -5.77
C ILE A 126 0.86 1.98 -4.40
N ASP A 127 1.64 1.20 -3.66
CA ASP A 127 2.21 1.58 -2.37
C ASP A 127 3.15 2.79 -2.51
N ASN A 128 4.08 2.73 -3.46
CA ASN A 128 4.98 3.83 -3.75
C ASN A 128 4.23 5.10 -4.17
N LEU A 129 3.18 4.98 -4.98
CA LEU A 129 2.33 6.11 -5.38
C LEU A 129 1.62 6.72 -4.17
N ASP A 130 0.96 5.92 -3.33
CA ASP A 130 0.26 6.39 -2.11
C ASP A 130 1.24 7.15 -1.20
N ALA A 131 2.41 6.57 -0.93
CA ALA A 131 3.46 7.21 -0.14
C ALA A 131 3.95 8.53 -0.75
N LYS A 132 4.20 8.58 -2.07
CA LYS A 132 4.67 9.80 -2.74
C LYS A 132 3.62 10.91 -2.71
N LEU A 133 2.36 10.59 -2.98
CA LEU A 133 1.28 11.59 -2.93
C LEU A 133 1.10 12.15 -1.52
N GLU A 134 1.26 11.32 -0.48
CA GLU A 134 1.23 11.78 0.90
C GLU A 134 2.41 12.70 1.24
N MET A 135 3.61 12.38 0.76
CA MET A 135 4.78 13.25 0.91
C MET A 135 4.57 14.63 0.24
N PHE A 136 3.95 14.67 -0.94
CA PHE A 136 3.59 15.92 -1.61
C PHE A 136 2.57 16.72 -0.78
N ARG A 137 1.51 16.05 -0.28
CA ARG A 137 0.52 16.70 0.60
C ARG A 137 1.17 17.33 1.82
N GLY A 138 1.99 16.56 2.54
CA GLY A 138 2.72 17.07 3.72
C GLY A 138 3.66 18.23 3.39
N ALA A 139 4.28 18.23 2.20
CA ALA A 139 5.13 19.33 1.77
C ALA A 139 4.31 20.61 1.51
N TYR A 140 3.10 20.51 0.97
CA TYR A 140 2.21 21.66 0.78
C TYR A 140 1.66 22.21 2.09
N GLU A 141 1.32 21.33 3.05
CA GLU A 141 0.71 21.73 4.32
C GLU A 141 1.70 22.38 5.28
N THR A 142 2.93 21.89 5.33
CA THR A 142 3.92 22.25 6.36
C THR A 142 5.29 22.64 5.81
N GLY A 143 5.45 22.70 4.49
CA GLY A 143 6.67 23.15 3.83
C GLY A 143 6.81 24.67 3.83
N GLU A 144 8.05 25.17 3.82
CA GLU A 144 8.34 26.57 3.62
C GLU A 144 8.03 26.99 2.17
N ALA A 145 7.26 28.06 1.98
CA ALA A 145 6.98 28.62 0.67
C ALA A 145 8.21 29.40 0.17
N LEU A 146 8.81 28.92 -0.92
CA LEU A 146 9.96 29.56 -1.58
C LEU A 146 9.53 30.57 -2.65
N ALA A 147 8.34 30.39 -3.22
CA ALA A 147 7.68 31.25 -4.21
C ALA A 147 6.16 30.98 -4.18
N PRO A 148 5.32 31.76 -4.89
CA PRO A 148 3.87 31.66 -4.78
C PRO A 148 3.27 30.26 -4.98
N ARG A 149 3.96 29.36 -5.67
CA ARG A 149 3.50 27.99 -5.93
C ARG A 149 4.59 26.95 -5.70
N VAL A 150 5.72 27.31 -5.10
CA VAL A 150 6.88 26.45 -4.89
C VAL A 150 7.15 26.32 -3.41
N PHE A 151 7.25 25.08 -2.94
CA PHE A 151 7.51 24.73 -1.55
C PHE A 151 8.82 23.97 -1.42
N GLN A 152 9.50 24.19 -0.31
CA GLN A 152 10.72 23.48 0.01
C GLN A 152 10.41 22.00 0.15
N ARG A 153 11.28 21.16 -0.43
CA ARG A 153 11.17 19.71 -0.28
C ARG A 153 11.33 19.28 1.17
N LYS A 154 10.63 18.23 1.53
CA LYS A 154 10.91 17.43 2.72
C LYS A 154 11.53 16.10 2.30
N ALA A 155 12.56 15.66 3.02
CA ALA A 155 13.10 14.32 2.79
C ALA A 155 11.99 13.28 2.99
N PRO A 156 11.92 12.23 2.16
CA PRO A 156 12.87 11.82 1.13
C PRO A 156 12.54 12.32 -0.29
N LEU A 157 11.72 13.36 -0.46
CA LEU A 157 11.49 13.94 -1.80
C LEU A 157 12.80 14.47 -2.39
N PRO A 158 13.11 14.20 -3.66
CA PRO A 158 14.41 14.55 -4.26
C PRO A 158 14.53 16.03 -4.61
N ALA A 159 13.42 16.76 -4.79
CA ALA A 159 13.37 18.14 -5.25
C ALA A 159 12.25 18.94 -4.57
N ASN A 160 12.31 20.28 -4.68
CA ASN A 160 11.23 21.15 -4.27
C ASN A 160 9.95 20.82 -5.02
N VAL A 161 8.81 21.05 -4.40
CA VAL A 161 7.51 20.70 -4.95
C VAL A 161 6.78 21.94 -5.44
N VAL A 162 5.97 21.75 -6.49
CA VAL A 162 5.14 22.79 -7.06
C VAL A 162 3.67 22.38 -6.92
N LEU A 163 2.81 23.33 -6.53
CA LEU A 163 1.38 23.05 -6.45
C LEU A 163 0.84 22.52 -7.78
N PRO A 164 0.01 21.46 -7.76
CA PRO A 164 -0.61 20.96 -8.97
C PRO A 164 -1.54 21.99 -9.57
N LEU A 165 -1.76 21.90 -10.88
CA LEU A 165 -2.85 22.61 -11.52
C LEU A 165 -4.18 21.96 -11.13
N PRO A 166 -5.25 22.74 -10.91
CA PRO A 166 -6.58 22.16 -10.76
C PRO A 166 -6.96 21.40 -12.02
N SER A 167 -7.76 20.36 -11.87
CA SER A 167 -8.33 19.66 -13.01
C SER A 167 -9.17 20.65 -13.83
N VAL A 168 -8.98 20.64 -15.13
CA VAL A 168 -9.88 21.35 -16.04
C VAL A 168 -11.16 20.53 -16.11
N LEU A 169 -12.14 20.89 -15.27
CA LEU A 169 -13.49 20.37 -15.42
C LEU A 169 -14.13 21.11 -16.61
N PRO A 170 -14.90 20.41 -17.46
CA PRO A 170 -15.81 21.11 -18.36
C PRO A 170 -16.65 22.07 -17.50
N LEU A 171 -16.78 23.33 -17.89
CA LEU A 171 -17.80 24.18 -17.28
C LEU A 171 -19.12 23.40 -17.43
N GLU A 172 -19.78 23.12 -16.32
CA GLU A 172 -21.17 22.67 -16.36
C GLU A 172 -21.87 23.71 -17.26
N PRO A 173 -22.56 23.31 -18.34
CA PRO A 173 -23.34 24.27 -19.07
C PRO A 173 -24.24 24.96 -18.05
N ASP A 174 -24.11 26.28 -17.96
CA ASP A 174 -24.94 27.09 -17.08
C ASP A 174 -26.34 26.55 -17.23
N GLY A 175 -26.91 26.05 -16.12
CA GLY A 175 -28.24 25.44 -16.14
C GLY A 175 -29.19 26.43 -16.76
N GLU A 176 -29.50 26.24 -18.06
CA GLU A 176 -30.56 26.92 -18.69
C GLU A 176 -31.82 26.57 -17.91
N ASP A 177 -32.26 27.57 -17.15
CA ASP A 177 -33.60 27.80 -16.70
C ASP A 177 -34.56 26.63 -16.88
N ALA A 178 -34.74 25.87 -15.81
CA ALA A 178 -36.03 25.27 -15.57
C ALA A 178 -37.05 26.45 -15.37
N LEU A 179 -37.54 26.97 -16.48
CA LEU A 179 -38.75 27.83 -16.44
C LEU A 179 -39.93 26.99 -16.01
N PRO A 180 -40.88 27.61 -15.29
CA PRO A 180 -41.86 26.97 -14.43
C PRO A 180 -42.92 26.16 -15.15
#